data_a826d2d8eab919d5e7475f107f62a289
#
_entry.id   a826d2d8eab919d5e7475f107f62a289
#
_cell.length_a   1.000
_cell.length_b   1.000
_cell.length_c   1.000
_cell.angle_alpha   90.00
_cell.angle_beta   90.00
_cell.angle_gamma   90.00
#
_symmetry.space_group_name_H-M   'P 1'
#
loop_
_entity.id
_entity.type
_entity.pdbx_description
1 polymer ?
#
loop_
_entity_poly.entity_id
_entity_poly.type
_entity_poly.pdbx_seq_one_letter_code
_entity_poly.pdbx_strand_id
1 'polypeptide(L)'
;MSNVTSVMTANPACCTPQTSLRDVARMMIQNDCGQIPVVDDQNAPLGVVTDRDIAVRIVAEGRDTNVACAADAMSSPAQTVREDSSLKDAVCLMEAAKIRRVPVVNASGRLSGIVSIADIALAGKKTATAEVVKEVSEPGSARA
;
A
#
# COMPACT_ATOMS: atom_id res chain seq x y z
N MET A 1 -20.96 5.17 4.57
CA MET A 1 -19.59 5.30 5.08
C MET A 1 -18.63 4.63 4.12
N SER A 2 -17.56 5.31 3.79
CA SER A 2 -16.58 4.80 2.84
C SER A 2 -15.73 3.69 3.44
N ASN A 3 -15.46 2.67 2.64
CA ASN A 3 -14.49 1.64 2.99
C ASN A 3 -13.29 1.70 2.05
N VAL A 4 -12.32 0.81 2.25
CA VAL A 4 -11.06 0.86 1.51
C VAL A 4 -11.25 0.67 0.01
N THR A 5 -12.29 -0.03 -0.43
CA THR A 5 -12.54 -0.24 -1.87
C THR A 5 -12.83 1.07 -2.61
N SER A 6 -13.35 2.08 -1.92
CA SER A 6 -13.67 3.36 -2.55
C SER A 6 -12.44 4.19 -2.88
N VAL A 7 -11.29 3.89 -2.28
CA VAL A 7 -10.06 4.68 -2.47
C VAL A 7 -8.87 3.84 -2.89
N MET A 8 -8.95 2.52 -2.85
CA MET A 8 -7.84 1.65 -3.20
C MET A 8 -7.54 1.66 -4.70
N THR A 9 -6.30 1.32 -5.06
CA THR A 9 -5.96 0.97 -6.42
C THR A 9 -6.30 -0.51 -6.59
N ALA A 10 -7.21 -0.81 -7.50
CA ALA A 10 -7.62 -2.18 -7.78
C ALA A 10 -6.58 -2.89 -8.65
N ASN A 11 -6.47 -4.21 -8.52
CA ASN A 11 -5.57 -5.04 -9.30
C ASN A 11 -4.14 -4.49 -9.32
N PRO A 12 -3.52 -4.29 -8.15
CA PRO A 12 -2.19 -3.70 -8.08
C PRO A 12 -1.15 -4.63 -8.70
N ALA A 13 -0.06 -4.04 -9.18
CA ALA A 13 1.10 -4.84 -9.60
C ALA A 13 1.57 -5.67 -8.41
N CYS A 14 1.88 -6.93 -8.65
CA CYS A 14 2.38 -7.84 -7.64
C CYS A 14 3.43 -8.76 -8.25
N CYS A 15 4.19 -9.40 -7.40
CA CYS A 15 5.23 -10.33 -7.82
C CYS A 15 5.14 -11.63 -7.01
N THR A 16 5.95 -12.61 -7.38
CA THR A 16 6.09 -13.87 -6.65
C THR A 16 7.40 -13.83 -5.83
N PRO A 17 7.57 -14.76 -4.89
CA PRO A 17 8.83 -14.82 -4.13
C PRO A 17 10.07 -14.96 -4.99
N GLN A 18 9.95 -15.54 -6.18
CA GLN A 18 11.08 -15.80 -7.07
C GLN A 18 11.36 -14.68 -8.05
N THR A 19 10.52 -13.65 -8.10
CA THR A 19 10.74 -12.51 -8.99
C THR A 19 12.04 -11.78 -8.61
N SER A 20 12.90 -11.51 -9.60
CA SER A 20 14.15 -10.80 -9.32
C SER A 20 13.87 -9.40 -8.78
N LEU A 21 14.74 -8.90 -7.92
CA LEU A 21 14.55 -7.55 -7.37
C LEU A 21 14.74 -6.46 -8.42
N ARG A 22 15.50 -6.75 -9.47
CA ARG A 22 15.56 -5.84 -10.63
C ARG A 22 14.18 -5.69 -11.26
N ASP A 23 13.47 -6.80 -11.46
CA ASP A 23 12.12 -6.76 -12.02
C ASP A 23 11.13 -6.10 -11.07
N VAL A 24 11.26 -6.32 -9.77
CA VAL A 24 10.45 -5.63 -8.76
C VAL A 24 10.67 -4.12 -8.85
N ALA A 25 11.93 -3.69 -8.95
CA ALA A 25 12.25 -2.27 -9.09
C ALA A 25 11.65 -1.67 -10.38
N ARG A 26 11.66 -2.43 -11.47
CA ARG A 26 11.01 -2.01 -12.73
C ARG A 26 9.51 -1.85 -12.57
N MET A 27 8.88 -2.76 -11.82
CA MET A 27 7.45 -2.62 -11.49
C MET A 27 7.17 -1.34 -10.72
N MET A 28 8.06 -0.96 -9.82
CA MET A 28 7.92 0.29 -9.07
C MET A 28 7.95 1.51 -10.00
N ILE A 29 8.84 1.51 -10.99
CA ILE A 29 8.90 2.58 -11.99
C ILE A 29 7.63 2.60 -12.82
N GLN A 30 7.21 1.45 -13.35
CA GLN A 30 6.06 1.33 -14.24
C GLN A 30 4.75 1.72 -13.56
N ASN A 31 4.64 1.52 -12.25
CA ASN A 31 3.43 1.77 -11.49
C ASN A 31 3.55 2.99 -10.56
N ASP A 32 4.66 3.70 -10.63
CA ASP A 32 4.93 4.89 -9.81
C ASP A 32 4.63 4.62 -8.33
N CYS A 33 5.22 3.58 -7.80
CA CYS A 33 5.00 3.19 -6.41
C CYS A 33 6.28 2.66 -5.77
N GLY A 34 6.33 2.66 -4.45
CA GLY A 34 7.48 2.19 -3.67
C GLY A 34 7.23 0.88 -2.92
N GLN A 35 6.12 0.21 -3.21
CA GLN A 35 5.81 -1.07 -2.56
C GLN A 35 5.15 -2.01 -3.56
N ILE A 36 5.64 -3.24 -3.63
CA ILE A 36 5.07 -4.29 -4.47
C ILE A 36 4.69 -5.47 -3.56
N PRO A 37 3.41 -5.87 -3.54
CA PRO A 37 3.01 -7.09 -2.83
C PRO A 37 3.64 -8.33 -3.45
N VAL A 38 4.01 -9.27 -2.57
CA VAL A 38 4.50 -10.59 -2.98
C VAL A 38 3.41 -11.59 -2.68
N VAL A 39 2.98 -12.33 -3.71
CA VAL A 39 1.84 -13.24 -3.59
C VAL A 39 2.25 -14.68 -3.88
N ASP A 40 1.47 -15.62 -3.35
CA ASP A 40 1.61 -17.03 -3.65
C ASP A 40 0.85 -17.43 -4.93
N ASP A 41 0.83 -18.73 -5.24
CA ASP A 41 0.16 -19.26 -6.42
C ASP A 41 -1.36 -19.00 -6.44
N GLN A 42 -1.93 -18.71 -5.29
CA GLN A 42 -3.36 -18.43 -5.16
C GLN A 42 -3.65 -16.94 -5.04
N ASN A 43 -2.65 -16.11 -5.33
CA ASN A 43 -2.74 -14.66 -5.25
C ASN A 43 -2.99 -14.13 -3.83
N ALA A 44 -2.57 -14.89 -2.82
CA ALA A 44 -2.64 -14.44 -1.43
C ALA A 44 -1.34 -13.71 -1.05
N PRO A 45 -1.41 -12.54 -0.42
CA PRO A 45 -0.21 -11.80 -0.02
C PRO A 45 0.61 -12.57 1.00
N LEU A 46 1.88 -12.78 0.69
CA LEU A 46 2.87 -13.39 1.59
C LEU A 46 3.66 -12.32 2.34
N GLY A 47 3.93 -11.22 1.66
CA GLY A 47 4.71 -10.12 2.19
C GLY A 47 4.66 -8.96 1.23
N VAL A 48 5.49 -7.97 1.49
CA VAL A 48 5.64 -6.80 0.62
C VAL A 48 7.12 -6.47 0.48
N VAL A 49 7.50 -5.95 -0.69
CA VAL A 49 8.84 -5.41 -0.93
C VAL A 49 8.71 -3.92 -1.14
N THR A 50 9.44 -3.14 -0.36
CA THR A 50 9.52 -1.69 -0.54
C THR A 50 10.85 -1.31 -1.18
N ASP A 51 10.93 -0.11 -1.75
CA ASP A 51 12.18 0.45 -2.24
C ASP A 51 13.22 0.52 -1.11
N ARG A 52 12.79 0.84 0.10
CA ARG A 52 13.69 0.82 1.26
C ARG A 52 14.21 -0.58 1.56
N ASP A 53 13.37 -1.62 1.46
CA ASP A 53 13.81 -3.01 1.67
C ASP A 53 14.93 -3.38 0.70
N ILE A 54 14.81 -3.00 -0.56
CA ILE A 54 15.83 -3.26 -1.58
C ILE A 54 17.13 -2.53 -1.21
N ALA A 55 17.03 -1.26 -0.88
CA ALA A 55 18.20 -0.46 -0.54
C ALA A 55 18.92 -0.98 0.69
N VAL A 56 18.19 -1.29 1.75
CA VAL A 56 18.77 -1.62 3.06
C VAL A 56 19.18 -3.09 3.15
N ARG A 57 18.37 -4.00 2.62
CA ARG A 57 18.62 -5.45 2.78
C ARG A 57 19.45 -6.05 1.68
N ILE A 58 19.49 -5.43 0.51
CA ILE A 58 20.15 -5.99 -0.66
C ILE A 58 21.31 -5.09 -1.11
N VAL A 59 21.06 -3.85 -1.44
CA VAL A 59 22.11 -2.96 -1.96
C VAL A 59 23.18 -2.70 -0.89
N ALA A 60 22.76 -2.35 0.32
CA ALA A 60 23.68 -2.08 1.43
C ALA A 60 24.54 -3.31 1.81
N GLU A 61 23.99 -4.51 1.59
CA GLU A 61 24.71 -5.77 1.87
C GLU A 61 25.55 -6.24 0.68
N GLY A 62 25.64 -5.48 -0.40
CA GLY A 62 26.43 -5.80 -1.57
C GLY A 62 25.88 -6.97 -2.40
N ARG A 63 24.60 -7.28 -2.28
CA ARG A 63 23.98 -8.38 -3.02
C ARG A 63 23.56 -7.91 -4.41
N ASP A 64 23.63 -8.83 -5.37
CA ASP A 64 23.26 -8.55 -6.77
C ASP A 64 21.74 -8.62 -6.94
N THR A 65 21.14 -7.50 -7.37
CA THR A 65 19.69 -7.42 -7.57
C THR A 65 19.20 -8.21 -8.78
N ASN A 66 20.10 -8.66 -9.67
CA ASN A 66 19.75 -9.56 -10.76
C ASN A 66 19.61 -11.00 -10.30
N VAL A 67 20.23 -11.35 -9.16
CA VAL A 67 20.23 -12.70 -8.59
C VAL A 67 19.27 -12.79 -7.41
N ALA A 68 19.30 -11.79 -6.52
CA ALA A 68 18.41 -11.77 -5.36
C ALA A 68 16.96 -11.60 -5.83
N CYS A 69 16.05 -12.26 -5.12
CA CYS A 69 14.63 -12.27 -5.47
C CYS A 69 13.77 -11.60 -4.38
N ALA A 70 12.50 -11.45 -4.65
CA ALA A 70 11.57 -10.80 -3.72
C ALA A 70 11.59 -11.44 -2.33
N ALA A 71 11.70 -12.77 -2.25
CA ALA A 71 11.76 -13.46 -0.97
C ALA A 71 12.94 -13.01 -0.10
N ASP A 72 14.03 -12.57 -0.73
CA ASP A 72 15.24 -12.14 0.00
C ASP A 72 15.06 -10.76 0.66
N ALA A 73 14.18 -9.93 0.13
CA ALA A 73 14.02 -8.56 0.60
C ALA A 73 12.69 -8.31 1.30
N MET A 74 11.68 -9.13 1.05
CA MET A 74 10.32 -8.86 1.52
C MET A 74 10.22 -8.82 3.04
N SER A 75 9.31 -7.98 3.52
CA SER A 75 8.84 -8.00 4.89
C SER A 75 7.63 -8.93 4.95
N SER A 76 7.66 -9.91 5.84
CA SER A 76 6.57 -10.88 5.98
C SER A 76 6.32 -11.20 7.45
N PRO A 77 5.12 -11.61 7.83
CA PRO A 77 3.94 -11.73 6.97
C PRO A 77 3.44 -10.37 6.50
N ALA A 78 2.64 -10.36 5.42
CA ALA A 78 2.05 -9.14 4.93
C ALA A 78 0.99 -8.62 5.92
N GLN A 79 1.04 -7.34 6.23
CA GLN A 79 -0.07 -6.67 6.89
C GLN A 79 -1.13 -6.40 5.82
N THR A 80 -2.37 -6.79 6.06
CA THR A 80 -3.44 -6.62 5.08
C THR A 80 -4.70 -6.10 5.75
N VAL A 81 -5.57 -5.50 4.94
CA VAL A 81 -6.94 -5.17 5.36
C VAL A 81 -7.91 -5.84 4.40
N ARG A 82 -9.14 -6.02 4.84
CA ARG A 82 -10.19 -6.62 4.02
C ARG A 82 -10.89 -5.54 3.21
N GLU A 83 -11.51 -5.95 2.11
CA GLU A 83 -12.28 -5.03 1.27
C GLU A 83 -13.37 -4.27 2.02
N ASP A 84 -13.95 -4.90 3.04
CA ASP A 84 -15.00 -4.31 3.85
C ASP A 84 -14.46 -3.47 5.03
N SER A 85 -13.16 -3.36 5.17
CA SER A 85 -12.55 -2.53 6.23
C SER A 85 -12.88 -1.05 6.02
N SER A 86 -13.07 -0.34 7.12
CA SER A 86 -13.25 1.10 7.08
C SER A 86 -11.92 1.80 6.79
N LEU A 87 -12.00 3.03 6.30
CA LEU A 87 -10.80 3.85 6.12
C LEU A 87 -10.09 4.08 7.45
N LYS A 88 -10.85 4.25 8.52
CA LYS A 88 -10.29 4.43 9.86
C LYS A 88 -9.47 3.22 10.29
N ASP A 89 -9.99 2.01 10.09
CA ASP A 89 -9.27 0.80 10.44
C ASP A 89 -7.97 0.66 9.65
N ALA A 90 -8.01 1.00 8.37
CA ALA A 90 -6.81 0.98 7.53
C ALA A 90 -5.75 1.97 8.03
N VAL A 91 -6.17 3.19 8.39
CA VAL A 91 -5.27 4.20 8.94
C VAL A 91 -4.68 3.72 10.27
N CYS A 92 -5.50 3.16 11.16
CA CYS A 92 -5.03 2.64 12.44
C CYS A 92 -3.98 1.55 12.25
N LEU A 93 -4.20 0.64 11.30
CA LEU A 93 -3.23 -0.41 11.00
C LEU A 93 -1.92 0.18 10.48
N MET A 94 -2.01 1.12 9.53
CA MET A 94 -0.82 1.74 8.95
C MET A 94 -0.03 2.52 10.00
N GLU A 95 -0.70 3.21 10.89
CA GLU A 95 -0.05 3.92 12.00
C GLU A 95 0.63 2.96 12.97
N ALA A 96 -0.08 1.91 13.37
CA ALA A 96 0.45 0.93 14.33
C ALA A 96 1.64 0.16 13.74
N ALA A 97 1.60 -0.19 12.47
CA ALA A 97 2.66 -0.91 11.79
C ALA A 97 3.74 0.01 11.20
N LYS A 98 3.55 1.32 11.25
CA LYS A 98 4.47 2.33 10.69
C LYS A 98 4.71 2.13 9.20
N ILE A 99 3.64 1.85 8.47
CA ILE A 99 3.66 1.67 7.03
C ILE A 99 2.70 2.66 6.37
N ARG A 100 2.93 2.96 5.10
CA ARG A 100 2.16 3.96 4.36
C ARG A 100 1.22 3.35 3.33
N ARG A 101 1.34 2.06 3.08
CA ARG A 101 0.50 1.32 2.14
C ARG A 101 0.17 -0.01 2.75
N VAL A 102 -0.99 -0.54 2.39
CA VAL A 102 -1.40 -1.86 2.87
C VAL A 102 -2.16 -2.57 1.76
N PRO A 103 -1.82 -3.83 1.49
CA PRO A 103 -2.59 -4.64 0.55
C PRO A 103 -4.00 -4.90 1.08
N VAL A 104 -4.95 -4.92 0.16
CA VAL A 104 -6.35 -5.20 0.43
C VAL A 104 -6.67 -6.59 -0.10
N VAL A 105 -7.32 -7.41 0.72
CA VAL A 105 -7.71 -8.77 0.34
C VAL A 105 -9.22 -8.91 0.30
N ASN A 106 -9.69 -9.79 -0.59
CA ASN A 106 -11.11 -10.13 -0.67
C ASN A 106 -11.47 -11.19 0.38
N ALA A 107 -12.72 -11.66 0.36
CA ALA A 107 -13.20 -12.66 1.32
C ALA A 107 -12.45 -13.99 1.25
N SER A 108 -11.83 -14.30 0.10
CA SER A 108 -11.01 -15.49 -0.08
C SER A 108 -9.55 -15.30 0.33
N GLY A 109 -9.18 -14.14 0.84
CA GLY A 109 -7.80 -13.83 1.21
C GLY A 109 -6.88 -13.51 0.04
N ARG A 110 -7.44 -13.25 -1.14
CA ARG A 110 -6.67 -12.93 -2.35
C ARG A 110 -6.50 -11.43 -2.49
N LEU A 111 -5.36 -11.04 -3.02
CA LEU A 111 -5.04 -9.64 -3.28
C LEU A 111 -6.05 -9.03 -4.25
N SER A 112 -6.71 -7.96 -3.85
CA SER A 112 -7.68 -7.25 -4.69
C SER A 112 -7.32 -5.80 -4.90
N GLY A 113 -6.51 -5.23 -4.04
CA GLY A 113 -6.15 -3.84 -4.16
C GLY A 113 -4.98 -3.47 -3.26
N ILE A 114 -4.62 -2.22 -3.31
CA ILE A 114 -3.67 -1.62 -2.38
C ILE A 114 -4.17 -0.22 -2.02
N VAL A 115 -4.11 0.14 -0.75
CA VAL A 115 -4.50 1.45 -0.29
C VAL A 115 -3.33 2.13 0.38
N SER A 116 -3.15 3.43 0.11
CA SER A 116 -2.10 4.21 0.72
C SER A 116 -2.67 5.27 1.65
N ILE A 117 -1.84 5.73 2.58
CA ILE A 117 -2.21 6.85 3.43
C ILE A 117 -2.49 8.10 2.58
N ALA A 118 -1.77 8.26 1.46
CA ALA A 118 -1.98 9.37 0.54
C ALA A 118 -3.35 9.30 -0.14
N ASP A 119 -3.80 8.10 -0.52
CA ASP A 119 -5.13 7.92 -1.11
C ASP A 119 -6.23 8.30 -0.13
N ILE A 120 -6.06 7.90 1.12
CA ILE A 120 -7.03 8.22 2.18
C ILE A 120 -7.01 9.71 2.49
N ALA A 121 -5.83 10.32 2.57
CA ALA A 121 -5.69 11.75 2.80
C ALA A 121 -6.32 12.56 1.67
N LEU A 122 -6.16 12.13 0.42
CA LEU A 122 -6.75 12.79 -0.74
C LEU A 122 -8.27 12.72 -0.68
N ALA A 123 -8.83 11.57 -0.31
CA ALA A 123 -10.27 11.40 -0.12
C ALA A 123 -10.78 12.30 1.02
N GLY A 124 -10.02 12.37 2.12
CA GLY A 124 -10.32 13.25 3.25
C GLY A 124 -10.25 14.72 2.86
N LYS A 125 -9.30 15.12 2.03
CA LYS A 125 -9.20 16.50 1.52
C LYS A 125 -10.40 16.88 0.65
N LYS A 126 -10.88 15.97 -0.18
CA LYS A 126 -12.09 16.21 -0.97
C LYS A 126 -13.30 16.46 -0.08
N THR A 127 -13.46 15.64 0.94
CA THR A 127 -14.52 15.80 1.93
C THR A 127 -14.33 17.08 2.71
N ALA A 128 -13.13 17.36 3.20
CA ALA A 128 -12.81 18.57 3.95
C ALA A 128 -12.99 19.81 3.09
N THR A 129 -12.63 19.77 1.81
CA THR A 129 -12.84 20.89 0.89
C THR A 129 -14.32 21.18 0.74
N ALA A 130 -15.16 20.15 0.57
CA ALA A 130 -16.60 20.31 0.49
C ALA A 130 -17.17 20.93 1.78
N GLU A 131 -16.68 20.46 2.93
CA GLU A 131 -17.08 21.02 4.23
C GLU A 131 -16.62 22.45 4.41
N VAL A 132 -15.40 22.79 3.98
CA VAL A 132 -14.88 24.16 4.04
C VAL A 132 -15.73 25.10 3.18
N VAL A 133 -16.09 24.68 1.97
CA VAL A 133 -16.97 25.49 1.12
C VAL A 133 -18.31 25.74 1.81
N LYS A 134 -18.82 24.73 2.52
CA LYS A 134 -20.04 24.87 3.31
C LYS A 134 -19.82 25.79 4.52
N GLU A 135 -18.70 25.63 5.21
CA GLU A 135 -18.37 26.37 6.43
C GLU A 135 -17.93 27.82 6.17
N VAL A 136 -17.42 28.12 4.97
CA VAL A 136 -17.04 29.49 4.60
C VAL A 136 -18.22 30.44 4.69
N SER A 137 -19.45 29.93 4.56
CA SER A 137 -20.63 30.70 4.80
C SER A 137 -21.04 30.81 6.27
N GLU A 138 -20.28 30.15 7.18
CA GLU A 138 -20.55 30.15 8.62
C GLU A 138 -19.43 30.86 9.37
N PRO A 139 -19.73 31.88 10.21
CA PRO A 139 -18.73 32.58 10.98
C PRO A 139 -18.03 31.66 11.99
N GLY A 140 -16.72 31.87 12.19
CA GLY A 140 -15.96 31.16 13.20
C GLY A 140 -15.37 29.85 12.75
N SER A 141 -15.50 29.49 11.49
CA SER A 141 -14.88 28.28 10.94
C SER A 141 -13.36 28.42 10.96
N ALA A 142 -12.68 27.43 11.50
CA ALA A 142 -11.22 27.39 11.54
C ALA A 142 -10.71 26.05 11.04
N ARG A 143 -9.66 26.10 10.21
CA ARG A 143 -9.03 24.91 9.66
C ARG A 143 -7.53 25.07 9.61
N ALA A 144 -6.84 24.07 10.11
CA ALA A 144 -5.39 23.99 10.02
C ALA A 144 -4.99 23.22 8.76
#